data_2650994bd1c5e1225843d1c3f1783730
#
_entry.id   2650994bd1c5e1225843d1c3f1783730
#
_cell.length_a   1.000
_cell.length_b   1.000
_cell.length_c   1.000
_cell.angle_alpha   90.00
_cell.angle_beta   90.00
_cell.angle_gamma   90.00
#
_symmetry.space_group_name_H-M   'P 1'
#
loop_
_entity.id
_entity.type
_entity.pdbx_description
1 polymer ?
#
loop_
_entity_poly.entity_id
_entity_poly.type
_entity_poly.pdbx_seq_one_letter_code
_entity_poly.pdbx_strand_id
1 'polypeptide(L)'
;MRALTIYAHHNPRSFCHAVLERFTEGRRDAGHTNEVVDLHAIHFDPVYHDRDGPDWIDDSVPDDVLEHMHVRRSLMEGARNPLRRLMLKRWIGERDDRALVRALHALGPPRDVAEQQAKVAQADALAFVAPCTVPACSSMNVPVT
;
A
#
# COMPACT_ATOMS: atom_id res chain seq x y z
N MET A 1 15.98 2.12 -18.75
CA MET A 1 15.47 1.52 -17.51
C MET A 1 14.64 2.56 -16.76
N ARG A 2 13.39 2.22 -16.43
CA ARG A 2 12.46 3.10 -15.72
C ARG A 2 12.51 2.79 -14.22
N ALA A 3 12.90 3.74 -13.39
CA ALA A 3 12.84 3.60 -11.95
C ALA A 3 11.61 4.34 -11.39
N LEU A 4 11.03 3.79 -10.33
CA LEU A 4 10.06 4.44 -9.48
C LEU A 4 10.70 4.70 -8.12
N THR A 5 10.77 5.96 -7.73
CA THR A 5 11.32 6.36 -6.43
C THR A 5 10.19 6.77 -5.51
N ILE A 6 10.04 6.06 -4.41
CA ILE A 6 9.10 6.38 -3.34
C ILE A 6 9.82 7.27 -2.33
N TYR A 7 9.34 8.49 -2.17
CA TYR A 7 9.89 9.48 -1.26
C TYR A 7 8.93 9.77 -0.10
N ALA A 8 9.45 9.74 1.12
CA ALA A 8 8.65 9.96 2.32
C ALA A 8 9.37 10.87 3.31
N HIS A 9 9.29 12.18 3.10
CA HIS A 9 9.79 13.17 4.08
C HIS A 9 9.04 14.50 3.92
N HIS A 10 8.61 15.07 5.04
CA HIS A 10 7.82 16.32 5.05
C HIS A 10 8.63 17.59 4.82
N ASN A 11 9.94 17.56 5.07
CA ASN A 11 10.79 18.74 4.98
C ASN A 11 11.63 18.73 3.69
N PRO A 12 11.38 19.65 2.73
CA PRO A 12 12.13 19.73 1.48
C PRO A 12 13.61 20.19 1.66
N ARG A 13 13.99 20.60 2.84
CA ARG A 13 15.39 20.95 3.18
C ARG A 13 16.08 19.89 4.02
N SER A 14 15.57 18.67 4.00
CA SER A 14 16.13 17.54 4.74
C SER A 14 17.29 16.87 4.00
N PHE A 15 18.10 16.12 4.72
CA PHE A 15 19.11 15.25 4.10
C PHE A 15 18.48 14.23 3.12
N CYS A 16 17.30 13.69 3.45
CA CYS A 16 16.57 12.79 2.54
C CYS A 16 16.23 13.47 1.21
N HIS A 17 15.90 14.77 1.24
CA HIS A 17 15.64 15.50 0.00
C HIS A 17 16.90 15.68 -0.84
N ALA A 18 18.03 16.01 -0.22
CA ALA A 18 19.31 16.10 -0.91
C ALA A 18 19.73 14.76 -1.53
N VAL A 19 19.46 13.63 -0.83
CA VAL A 19 19.69 12.29 -1.37
C VAL A 19 18.78 12.04 -2.59
N LEU A 20 17.49 12.40 -2.51
CA LEU A 20 16.56 12.26 -3.62
C LEU A 20 17.02 13.03 -4.86
N GLU A 21 17.44 14.28 -4.68
CA GLU A 21 17.94 15.13 -5.77
C GLU A 21 19.16 14.49 -6.46
N ARG A 22 20.16 14.11 -5.67
CA ARG A 22 21.39 13.48 -6.20
C ARG A 22 21.12 12.14 -6.87
N PHE A 23 20.24 11.33 -6.30
CA PHE A 23 19.83 10.08 -6.91
C PHE A 23 19.14 10.30 -8.26
N THR A 24 18.23 11.28 -8.32
CA THR A 24 17.48 11.60 -9.55
C THR A 24 18.41 12.18 -10.63
N GLU A 25 19.34 13.05 -10.27
CA GLU A 25 20.40 13.56 -11.17
C GLU A 25 21.23 12.43 -11.74
N GLY A 26 21.80 11.56 -10.90
CA GLY A 26 22.62 10.44 -11.32
C GLY A 26 21.86 9.44 -12.24
N ARG A 27 20.57 9.23 -12.00
CA ARG A 27 19.73 8.41 -12.87
C ARG A 27 19.56 9.03 -14.25
N ARG A 28 19.31 10.33 -14.31
CA ARG A 28 19.17 11.08 -15.57
C ARG A 28 20.49 11.09 -16.35
N ASP A 29 21.62 11.34 -15.67
CA ASP A 29 22.94 11.37 -16.29
C ASP A 29 23.35 10.00 -16.87
N ALA A 30 22.88 8.92 -16.25
CA ALA A 30 23.02 7.55 -16.77
C ALA A 30 22.02 7.18 -17.89
N GLY A 31 21.22 8.12 -18.39
CA GLY A 31 20.24 7.89 -19.45
C GLY A 31 19.00 7.08 -19.02
N HIS A 32 18.68 7.07 -17.72
CA HIS A 32 17.51 6.38 -17.19
C HIS A 32 16.39 7.36 -16.87
N THR A 33 15.13 6.88 -16.94
CA THR A 33 13.98 7.63 -16.45
C THR A 33 13.74 7.34 -14.97
N ASN A 34 13.33 8.37 -14.23
CA ASN A 34 12.97 8.25 -12.82
C ASN A 34 11.64 8.96 -12.55
N GLU A 35 10.64 8.22 -12.12
CA GLU A 35 9.38 8.76 -11.64
C GLU A 35 9.46 8.84 -10.11
N VAL A 36 9.14 9.99 -9.53
CA VAL A 36 9.16 10.18 -8.08
C VAL A 36 7.72 10.27 -7.57
N VAL A 37 7.39 9.44 -6.61
CA VAL A 37 6.15 9.53 -5.83
C VAL A 37 6.48 10.08 -4.46
N ASP A 38 6.14 11.34 -4.24
CA ASP A 38 6.25 11.99 -2.93
C ASP A 38 4.97 11.71 -2.13
N LEU A 39 5.09 10.78 -1.17
CA LEU A 39 3.96 10.35 -0.33
C LEU A 39 3.37 11.50 0.49
N HIS A 40 4.19 12.48 0.84
CA HIS A 40 3.74 13.65 1.59
C HIS A 40 2.96 14.63 0.69
N ALA A 41 3.46 14.88 -0.53
CA ALA A 41 2.82 15.78 -1.48
C ALA A 41 1.46 15.26 -1.98
N ILE A 42 1.31 13.94 -2.11
CA ILE A 42 0.04 13.31 -2.50
C ILE A 42 -0.90 13.06 -1.31
N HIS A 43 -0.53 13.49 -0.10
CA HIS A 43 -1.29 13.22 1.13
C HIS A 43 -1.62 11.73 1.31
N PHE A 44 -0.63 10.86 1.03
CA PHE A 44 -0.81 9.43 1.19
C PHE A 44 -1.19 9.09 2.64
N ASP A 45 -2.28 8.37 2.81
CA ASP A 45 -2.76 7.93 4.11
C ASP A 45 -2.21 6.52 4.42
N PRO A 46 -1.23 6.39 5.33
CA PRO A 46 -0.65 5.09 5.67
C PRO A 46 -1.50 4.30 6.67
N VAL A 47 -2.62 4.86 7.11
CA VAL A 47 -3.49 4.21 8.09
C VAL A 47 -4.40 3.21 7.39
N TYR A 48 -4.40 1.97 7.87
CA TYR A 48 -5.32 0.95 7.39
C TYR A 48 -6.74 1.27 7.88
N HIS A 49 -7.65 1.48 6.94
CA HIS A 49 -9.06 1.76 7.19
C HIS A 49 -9.95 0.57 6.86
N ASP A 50 -11.18 0.58 7.39
CA ASP A 50 -12.21 -0.40 7.07
C ASP A 50 -12.61 -0.43 5.58
N ARG A 51 -12.32 0.63 4.81
CA ARG A 51 -12.48 0.68 3.34
C ARG A 51 -11.39 -0.11 2.60
N ASP A 52 -10.24 -0.32 3.25
CA ASP A 52 -9.08 -1.04 2.70
C ASP A 52 -9.20 -2.56 2.97
N GLY A 53 -10.43 -3.04 3.09
CA GLY A 53 -10.81 -4.40 3.44
C GLY A 53 -10.15 -5.51 2.62
N PRO A 54 -10.70 -6.72 2.60
CA PRO A 54 -10.04 -7.91 2.06
C PRO A 54 -10.05 -8.01 0.53
N ASP A 55 -10.02 -6.89 -0.20
CA ASP A 55 -9.97 -6.79 -1.67
C ASP A 55 -8.68 -7.38 -2.26
N TRP A 56 -7.65 -7.59 -1.43
CA TRP A 56 -6.41 -8.28 -1.80
C TRP A 56 -6.52 -9.81 -1.80
N ILE A 57 -7.66 -10.35 -1.34
CA ILE A 57 -7.90 -11.80 -1.31
C ILE A 57 -8.49 -12.21 -2.64
N ASP A 58 -7.84 -13.10 -3.34
CA ASP A 58 -8.30 -13.67 -4.59
C ASP A 58 -9.08 -14.99 -4.40
N ASP A 59 -9.55 -15.55 -5.50
CA ASP A 59 -10.31 -16.82 -5.52
C ASP A 59 -9.46 -18.05 -5.14
N SER A 60 -8.12 -17.91 -5.07
CA SER A 60 -7.19 -18.99 -4.77
C SER A 60 -7.02 -19.24 -3.27
N VAL A 61 -7.62 -18.39 -2.42
CA VAL A 61 -7.53 -18.54 -0.96
C VAL A 61 -8.08 -19.90 -0.53
N PRO A 62 -7.30 -20.72 0.22
CA PRO A 62 -7.74 -21.99 0.75
C PRO A 62 -8.97 -21.85 1.66
N ASP A 63 -9.86 -22.86 1.66
CA ASP A 63 -11.12 -22.80 2.41
C ASP A 63 -10.90 -22.66 3.93
N ASP A 64 -9.88 -23.30 4.48
CA ASP A 64 -9.50 -23.20 5.89
C ASP A 64 -9.06 -21.78 6.30
N VAL A 65 -8.36 -21.07 5.42
CA VAL A 65 -7.98 -19.67 5.63
C VAL A 65 -9.23 -18.79 5.57
N LEU A 66 -10.07 -19.00 4.56
CA LEU A 66 -11.31 -18.24 4.38
C LEU A 66 -12.25 -18.37 5.59
N GLU A 67 -12.37 -19.57 6.14
CA GLU A 67 -13.19 -19.84 7.33
C GLU A 67 -12.69 -19.10 8.57
N HIS A 68 -11.35 -19.01 8.74
CA HIS A 68 -10.74 -18.26 9.85
C HIS A 68 -10.86 -16.73 9.70
N MET A 69 -11.02 -16.22 8.49
CA MET A 69 -11.14 -14.79 8.24
C MET A 69 -12.50 -14.21 8.65
N HIS A 70 -13.54 -15.03 8.78
CA HIS A 70 -14.89 -14.58 9.14
C HIS A 70 -15.35 -13.36 8.34
N VAL A 71 -15.23 -13.40 6.99
CA VAL A 71 -15.39 -12.25 6.08
C VAL A 71 -16.69 -11.49 6.35
N ARG A 72 -17.81 -12.19 6.48
CA ARG A 72 -19.12 -11.60 6.81
C ARG A 72 -19.09 -10.81 8.12
N ARG A 73 -18.47 -11.36 9.15
CA ARG A 73 -18.37 -10.73 10.46
C ARG A 73 -17.51 -9.47 10.39
N SER A 74 -16.34 -9.56 9.77
CA SER A 74 -15.41 -8.44 9.61
C SER A 74 -16.05 -7.26 8.87
N LEU A 75 -16.77 -7.53 7.77
CA LEU A 75 -17.52 -6.53 7.03
C LEU A 75 -18.60 -5.84 7.90
N MET A 76 -19.29 -6.61 8.73
CA MET A 76 -20.35 -6.08 9.59
C MET A 76 -19.83 -5.29 10.78
N GLU A 77 -18.68 -5.65 11.33
CA GLU A 77 -18.02 -4.94 12.42
C GLU A 77 -17.43 -3.60 11.96
N GLY A 78 -16.89 -3.51 10.74
CA GLY A 78 -16.44 -2.28 10.12
C GLY A 78 -17.55 -1.25 9.83
N ALA A 79 -18.81 -1.67 9.78
CA ALA A 79 -19.94 -0.80 9.49
C ALA A 79 -20.47 -0.08 10.73
N ARG A 80 -19.81 1.01 11.15
CA ARG A 80 -20.20 1.82 12.33
C ARG A 80 -21.50 2.60 12.14
N ASN A 81 -21.82 3.02 10.91
CA ASN A 81 -23.04 3.78 10.59
C ASN A 81 -24.23 2.83 10.40
N PRO A 82 -25.40 3.04 11.07
CA PRO A 82 -26.56 2.14 10.98
C PRO A 82 -27.12 2.04 9.56
N LEU A 83 -27.12 3.12 8.77
CA LEU A 83 -27.58 3.12 7.39
C LEU A 83 -26.64 2.28 6.52
N ARG A 84 -25.32 2.48 6.65
CA ARG A 84 -24.31 1.68 5.97
C ARG A 84 -24.44 0.19 6.35
N ARG A 85 -24.70 -0.10 7.62
CA ARG A 85 -24.92 -1.47 8.10
C ARG A 85 -26.15 -2.13 7.48
N LEU A 86 -27.23 -1.37 7.31
CA LEU A 86 -28.44 -1.87 6.64
C LEU A 86 -28.18 -2.15 5.14
N MET A 87 -27.51 -1.22 4.46
CA MET A 87 -27.14 -1.38 3.05
C MET A 87 -26.21 -2.59 2.88
N LEU A 88 -25.22 -2.72 3.77
CA LEU A 88 -24.28 -3.82 3.75
C LEU A 88 -24.95 -5.17 4.02
N LYS A 89 -25.87 -5.27 4.98
CA LYS A 89 -26.70 -6.45 5.20
C LYS A 89 -27.45 -6.87 3.94
N ARG A 90 -28.06 -5.89 3.24
CA ARG A 90 -28.76 -6.15 2.00
C ARG A 90 -27.83 -6.61 0.88
N TRP A 91 -26.62 -6.01 0.81
CA TRP A 91 -25.62 -6.38 -0.18
C TRP A 91 -25.01 -7.75 0.10
N ILE A 92 -24.71 -8.09 1.35
CA ILE A 92 -24.24 -9.41 1.77
C ILE A 92 -25.27 -10.48 1.42
N GLY A 93 -26.55 -10.28 1.75
CA GLY A 93 -27.63 -11.21 1.46
C GLY A 93 -27.31 -12.61 1.97
N GLU A 94 -27.57 -13.61 1.12
CA GLU A 94 -27.33 -15.05 1.37
C GLU A 94 -25.96 -15.55 0.83
N ARG A 95 -25.10 -14.63 0.37
CA ARG A 95 -23.77 -14.99 -0.16
C ARG A 95 -22.95 -15.70 0.91
N ASP A 96 -22.28 -16.79 0.56
CA ASP A 96 -21.25 -17.39 1.39
C ASP A 96 -19.96 -16.52 1.39
N ASP A 97 -19.01 -16.84 2.25
CA ASP A 97 -17.79 -16.04 2.39
C ASP A 97 -16.96 -16.02 1.10
N ARG A 98 -16.95 -17.12 0.32
CA ARG A 98 -16.26 -17.17 -0.98
C ARG A 98 -16.95 -16.28 -2.03
N ALA A 99 -18.27 -16.28 -2.09
CA ALA A 99 -19.01 -15.37 -2.96
C ALA A 99 -18.87 -13.91 -2.54
N LEU A 100 -18.71 -13.64 -1.24
CA LEU A 100 -18.41 -12.29 -0.74
C LEU A 100 -17.02 -11.85 -1.16
N VAL A 101 -15.99 -12.69 -1.04
CA VAL A 101 -14.63 -12.41 -1.50
C VAL A 101 -14.61 -12.11 -3.00
N ARG A 102 -15.26 -12.92 -3.83
CA ARG A 102 -15.40 -12.67 -5.27
C ARG A 102 -16.06 -11.34 -5.57
N ALA A 103 -17.14 -11.03 -4.84
CA ALA A 103 -17.85 -9.77 -5.02
C ALA A 103 -17.03 -8.56 -4.60
N LEU A 104 -16.22 -8.67 -3.55
CA LEU A 104 -15.27 -7.64 -3.12
C LEU A 104 -14.15 -7.47 -4.13
N HIS A 105 -13.54 -8.56 -4.57
CA HIS A 105 -12.48 -8.55 -5.57
C HIS A 105 -12.94 -7.91 -6.90
N ALA A 106 -14.20 -8.15 -7.29
CA ALA A 106 -14.80 -7.54 -8.48
C ALA A 106 -14.98 -6.01 -8.39
N LEU A 107 -14.98 -5.44 -7.18
CA LEU A 107 -14.98 -3.99 -6.99
C LEU A 107 -13.62 -3.37 -7.32
N GLY A 108 -12.56 -4.16 -7.26
CA GLY A 108 -11.18 -3.72 -7.44
C GLY A 108 -10.66 -2.87 -6.26
N PRO A 109 -9.38 -2.56 -6.27
CA PRO A 109 -8.77 -1.73 -5.23
C PRO A 109 -9.26 -0.28 -5.34
N PRO A 110 -9.20 0.50 -4.25
CA PRO A 110 -9.42 1.94 -4.29
C PRO A 110 -8.57 2.61 -5.38
N ARG A 111 -9.09 3.68 -5.98
CA ARG A 111 -8.45 4.32 -7.15
C ARG A 111 -7.01 4.76 -6.87
N ASP A 112 -6.75 5.34 -5.71
CA ASP A 112 -5.42 5.76 -5.25
C ASP A 112 -4.45 4.58 -5.16
N VAL A 113 -4.89 3.42 -4.65
CA VAL A 113 -4.12 2.18 -4.60
C VAL A 113 -3.86 1.65 -6.02
N ALA A 114 -4.90 1.59 -6.86
CA ALA A 114 -4.77 1.12 -8.25
C ALA A 114 -3.76 1.95 -9.05
N GLU A 115 -3.76 3.28 -8.88
CA GLU A 115 -2.80 4.18 -9.52
C GLU A 115 -1.35 3.88 -9.10
N GLN A 116 -1.11 3.63 -7.82
CA GLN A 116 0.24 3.28 -7.34
C GLN A 116 0.66 1.88 -7.77
N GLN A 117 -0.24 0.90 -7.74
CA GLN A 117 0.02 -0.44 -8.25
C GLN A 117 0.42 -0.41 -9.74
N ALA A 118 -0.26 0.40 -10.56
CA ALA A 118 0.07 0.56 -11.97
C ALA A 118 1.50 1.13 -12.18
N LYS A 119 1.92 2.09 -11.34
CA LYS A 119 3.28 2.65 -11.39
C LYS A 119 4.33 1.59 -11.02
N VAL A 120 4.08 0.82 -9.96
CA VAL A 120 4.96 -0.28 -9.54
C VAL A 120 5.10 -1.32 -10.64
N ALA A 121 3.97 -1.74 -11.25
CA ALA A 121 3.97 -2.73 -12.32
C ALA A 121 4.72 -2.30 -13.59
N GLN A 122 4.83 -0.99 -13.82
CA GLN A 122 5.53 -0.42 -14.98
C GLN A 122 7.00 -0.11 -14.71
N ALA A 123 7.46 -0.22 -13.47
CA ALA A 123 8.83 0.10 -13.10
C ALA A 123 9.76 -1.12 -13.28
N ASP A 124 10.96 -0.87 -13.82
CA ASP A 124 12.03 -1.86 -13.88
C ASP A 124 12.79 -1.96 -12.56
N ALA A 125 12.76 -0.89 -11.74
CA ALA A 125 13.41 -0.82 -10.43
C ALA A 125 12.65 0.09 -9.47
N LEU A 126 12.69 -0.25 -8.18
CA LEU A 126 12.12 0.54 -7.09
C LEU A 126 13.26 1.09 -6.22
N ALA A 127 13.11 2.36 -5.82
CA ALA A 127 13.98 3.00 -4.84
C ALA A 127 13.13 3.63 -3.73
N PHE A 128 13.60 3.56 -2.50
CA PHE A 128 12.92 4.15 -1.35
C PHE A 128 13.85 5.16 -0.68
N VAL A 129 13.39 6.38 -0.52
CA VAL A 129 14.11 7.46 0.16
C VAL A 129 13.23 7.98 1.29
N ALA A 130 13.54 7.53 2.50
CA ALA A 130 12.78 7.86 3.71
C ALA A 130 13.72 7.98 4.91
N PRO A 131 13.34 8.71 5.98
CA PRO A 131 14.11 8.71 7.22
C PRO A 131 14.08 7.31 7.84
N CYS A 132 15.26 6.75 8.08
CA CYS A 132 15.38 5.48 8.79
C CYS A 132 15.32 5.77 10.31
N THR A 133 14.17 5.55 10.91
CA THR A 133 13.99 5.61 12.37
C THR A 133 14.03 4.21 12.98
N VAL A 134 15.00 3.37 12.57
CA VAL A 134 15.15 2.05 13.20
C VAL A 134 15.94 2.22 14.49
N PRO A 135 15.35 2.00 15.67
CA PRO A 135 16.05 2.07 16.96
C PRO A 135 17.17 1.01 17.11
N ALA A 136 17.26 0.08 16.16
CA ALA A 136 18.16 -1.08 16.24
C ALA A 136 19.55 -0.87 15.62
N CYS A 137 19.85 0.27 14.99
CA CYS A 137 21.20 0.51 14.43
C CYS A 137 22.26 0.93 15.45
N SER A 138 21.89 1.15 16.72
CA SER A 138 22.84 1.57 17.75
C SER A 138 23.60 0.41 18.43
N SER A 139 23.39 -0.83 18.05
CA SER A 139 24.05 -1.99 18.66
C SER A 139 24.90 -2.88 17.73
N MET A 140 25.07 -2.49 16.48
CA MET A 140 26.07 -3.14 15.62
C MET A 140 27.42 -2.46 15.77
N ASN A 141 28.10 -2.73 16.88
CA ASN A 141 29.56 -2.63 16.94
C ASN A 141 30.14 -3.70 16.00
N VAL A 142 30.39 -3.31 14.74
CA VAL A 142 31.25 -4.14 13.87
C VAL A 142 32.68 -3.83 14.27
N PRO A 143 33.44 -4.79 14.83
CA PRO A 143 34.86 -4.57 15.07
C PRO A 143 35.54 -4.43 13.71
N VAL A 144 36.12 -3.28 13.46
CA VAL A 144 37.05 -3.06 12.35
C VAL A 144 38.36 -3.76 12.71
N THR A 145 38.62 -4.90 12.13
CA THR A 145 39.95 -5.53 12.08
C THR A 145 40.62 -5.17 10.78
#